data_bf92e526bdb1e3852704f341f4e6e8c5
#
_entry.id   bf92e526bdb1e3852704f341f4e6e8c5
#
_cell.length_a   1.000
_cell.length_b   1.000
_cell.length_c   1.000
_cell.angle_alpha   90.00
_cell.angle_beta   90.00
_cell.angle_gamma   90.00
#
_symmetry.space_group_name_H-M   'P 1'
#
loop_
_entity.id
_entity.type
_entity.pdbx_description
1 polymer ?
#
loop_
_entity_poly.entity_id
_entity_poly.type
_entity_poly.pdbx_seq_one_letter_code
_entity_poly.pdbx_strand_id
1 'polypeptide(L)'
;MNKKLLVSFALASLTGISTQAKEKMSSETTQQRPNIILFMVDDMGWQDTSLPFWTQKTHYNETYETPNMERLAKKGMMFTQAYACNISSATRCSLITGANNTRHRVTNWTLEKNKATDRPSNTIQLPDWNYNGVSQVTGTSNTFVGTSFVELLRQNGYHTIHCGKAHFGSIDTP
;
A
#
# COMPACT_ATOMS: atom_id res chain seq x y z
N MET A 1 -48.77 -7.92 69.86
CA MET A 1 -49.14 -9.11 69.15
C MET A 1 -48.25 -9.27 67.91
N ASN A 2 -47.22 -10.10 68.02
CA ASN A 2 -46.20 -10.30 66.99
C ASN A 2 -46.61 -11.51 66.15
N LYS A 3 -46.86 -11.31 64.85
CA LYS A 3 -46.99 -12.40 63.90
C LYS A 3 -45.66 -12.58 63.20
N LYS A 4 -44.96 -13.66 63.56
CA LYS A 4 -43.77 -14.14 62.83
C LYS A 4 -44.22 -14.83 61.55
N LEU A 5 -43.79 -14.35 60.43
CA LEU A 5 -43.97 -14.97 59.13
C LEU A 5 -42.81 -15.95 58.90
N LEU A 6 -43.12 -17.26 58.88
CA LEU A 6 -42.19 -18.31 58.54
C LEU A 6 -42.16 -18.41 56.98
N VAL A 7 -41.00 -18.12 56.40
CA VAL A 7 -40.74 -18.36 55.00
C VAL A 7 -40.06 -19.74 54.89
N SER A 8 -40.77 -20.71 54.36
CA SER A 8 -40.23 -22.03 54.05
C SER A 8 -39.46 -21.97 52.77
N PHE A 9 -38.14 -22.19 52.83
CA PHE A 9 -37.34 -22.43 51.65
C PHE A 9 -37.52 -23.87 51.18
N ALA A 10 -38.14 -24.04 50.01
CA ALA A 10 -38.17 -25.30 49.31
C ALA A 10 -36.85 -25.44 48.52
N LEU A 11 -36.08 -26.42 48.94
CA LEU A 11 -34.81 -26.78 48.23
C LEU A 11 -35.18 -27.64 47.05
N ALA A 12 -35.24 -27.04 45.86
CA ALA A 12 -35.41 -27.81 44.62
C ALA A 12 -34.03 -28.29 44.16
N SER A 13 -33.81 -29.59 44.24
CA SER A 13 -32.67 -30.28 43.68
C SER A 13 -32.75 -30.24 42.15
N LEU A 14 -32.02 -29.36 41.53
CA LEU A 14 -31.76 -29.42 40.06
C LEU A 14 -30.74 -30.50 39.82
N THR A 15 -31.19 -31.65 39.35
CA THR A 15 -30.36 -32.67 38.70
C THR A 15 -29.79 -32.06 37.41
N GLY A 16 -28.48 -31.91 37.38
CA GLY A 16 -27.77 -31.36 36.22
C GLY A 16 -27.93 -32.23 34.99
N ILE A 17 -28.62 -31.71 34.01
CA ILE A 17 -28.51 -32.17 32.64
C ILE A 17 -27.26 -31.43 32.07
N SER A 18 -26.13 -32.11 32.13
CA SER A 18 -24.94 -31.68 31.38
C SER A 18 -25.21 -31.89 29.89
N THR A 19 -25.80 -30.91 29.26
CA THR A 19 -25.70 -30.79 27.80
C THR A 19 -24.27 -30.47 27.48
N GLN A 20 -23.50 -31.50 27.11
CA GLN A 20 -22.26 -31.29 26.38
C GLN A 20 -22.64 -30.56 25.09
N ALA A 21 -22.55 -29.23 25.12
CA ALA A 21 -22.39 -28.44 23.92
C ALA A 21 -21.08 -28.93 23.30
N LYS A 22 -21.18 -29.85 22.33
CA LYS A 22 -20.10 -30.06 21.39
C LYS A 22 -19.81 -28.70 20.79
N GLU A 23 -18.80 -28.00 21.30
CA GLU A 23 -18.18 -26.93 20.58
C GLU A 23 -17.82 -27.48 19.21
N LYS A 24 -18.62 -27.08 18.25
CA LYS A 24 -18.32 -27.26 16.86
C LYS A 24 -17.06 -26.42 16.68
N MET A 25 -15.87 -27.05 16.82
CA MET A 25 -14.64 -26.44 16.35
C MET A 25 -14.95 -26.02 14.91
N SER A 26 -15.20 -24.75 14.73
CA SER A 26 -15.19 -24.17 13.42
C SER A 26 -13.83 -24.54 12.87
N SER A 27 -13.79 -25.41 11.88
CA SER A 27 -12.60 -25.56 11.08
C SER A 27 -12.32 -24.14 10.60
N GLU A 28 -11.31 -23.50 11.17
CA GLU A 28 -10.71 -22.34 10.55
C GLU A 28 -10.34 -22.80 9.15
N THR A 29 -11.18 -22.49 8.20
CA THR A 29 -10.80 -22.55 6.81
C THR A 29 -9.63 -21.62 6.75
N THR A 30 -8.42 -22.16 6.70
CA THR A 30 -7.21 -21.40 6.43
C THR A 30 -7.45 -20.74 5.09
N GLN A 31 -7.94 -19.51 5.14
CA GLN A 31 -8.22 -18.73 3.95
C GLN A 31 -6.90 -18.61 3.23
N GLN A 32 -6.78 -19.30 2.13
CA GLN A 32 -5.55 -19.32 1.34
C GLN A 32 -5.25 -17.89 0.93
N ARG A 33 -4.12 -17.38 1.37
CA ARG A 33 -3.70 -16.01 1.06
C ARG A 33 -3.51 -15.88 -0.45
N PRO A 34 -4.05 -14.83 -1.08
CA PRO A 34 -3.89 -14.66 -2.52
C PRO A 34 -2.44 -14.32 -2.87
N ASN A 35 -1.98 -14.76 -4.03
CA ASN A 35 -0.76 -14.23 -4.62
C ASN A 35 -1.01 -12.80 -5.09
N ILE A 36 -0.05 -11.92 -4.85
CA ILE A 36 -0.13 -10.51 -5.20
C ILE A 36 0.96 -10.20 -6.23
N ILE A 37 0.56 -9.71 -7.40
CA ILE A 37 1.47 -9.27 -8.45
C ILE A 37 1.23 -7.78 -8.65
N LEU A 38 2.24 -6.97 -8.35
CA LEU A 38 2.27 -5.56 -8.66
C LEU A 38 3.10 -5.36 -9.94
N PHE A 39 2.44 -5.08 -11.04
CA PHE A 39 3.08 -4.84 -12.32
C PHE A 39 3.07 -3.34 -12.62
N MET A 40 4.23 -2.70 -12.48
CA MET A 40 4.38 -1.28 -12.72
C MET A 40 5.06 -1.02 -14.06
N VAL A 41 4.39 -0.27 -14.92
CA VAL A 41 4.94 0.18 -16.20
C VAL A 41 5.50 1.59 -16.03
N ASP A 42 6.78 1.75 -16.32
CA ASP A 42 7.48 3.04 -16.21
C ASP A 42 7.18 3.91 -17.44
N ASP A 43 6.99 5.20 -17.23
CA ASP A 43 6.78 6.22 -18.26
C ASP A 43 5.58 5.96 -19.22
N MET A 44 4.60 5.16 -18.82
CA MET A 44 3.39 4.93 -19.59
C MET A 44 2.30 5.94 -19.22
N GLY A 45 1.87 6.72 -20.19
CA GLY A 45 0.74 7.63 -20.05
C GLY A 45 -0.61 6.91 -20.17
N TRP A 46 -1.67 7.55 -19.73
CA TRP A 46 -3.03 7.02 -19.77
C TRP A 46 -3.58 6.83 -21.19
N GLN A 47 -2.93 7.41 -22.20
CA GLN A 47 -3.26 7.26 -23.60
C GLN A 47 -2.37 6.26 -24.35
N ASP A 48 -1.32 5.73 -23.70
CA ASP A 48 -0.33 4.85 -24.33
C ASP A 48 -0.76 3.37 -24.32
N THR A 49 -2.05 3.14 -24.34
CA THR A 49 -2.67 1.81 -24.40
C THR A 49 -3.91 1.86 -25.29
N SER A 50 -4.40 0.71 -25.75
CA SER A 50 -5.69 0.62 -26.45
C SER A 50 -6.91 0.82 -25.54
N LEU A 51 -6.69 0.87 -24.20
CA LEU A 51 -7.75 1.12 -23.22
C LEU A 51 -7.95 2.62 -23.04
N PRO A 52 -9.19 3.13 -23.14
CA PRO A 52 -9.49 4.49 -22.77
C PRO A 52 -9.61 4.58 -21.23
N PHE A 53 -8.57 5.06 -20.55
CA PHE A 53 -8.66 5.40 -19.11
C PHE A 53 -9.46 6.68 -18.86
N TRP A 54 -10.41 6.95 -19.75
CA TRP A 54 -11.32 8.10 -19.77
C TRP A 54 -12.69 7.68 -20.30
N THR A 55 -13.63 8.58 -20.32
CA THR A 55 -14.99 8.34 -20.82
C THR A 55 -15.06 8.10 -22.35
N GLN A 56 -14.04 8.53 -23.06
CA GLN A 56 -13.95 8.42 -24.51
C GLN A 56 -12.60 7.89 -24.92
N LYS A 57 -12.57 7.09 -25.99
CA LYS A 57 -11.37 6.66 -26.66
C LYS A 57 -10.74 7.85 -27.39
N THR A 58 -9.45 8.04 -27.23
CA THR A 58 -8.69 9.10 -27.90
C THR A 58 -7.99 8.55 -29.13
N HIS A 59 -7.53 9.44 -30.02
CA HIS A 59 -6.74 9.09 -31.18
C HIS A 59 -5.49 8.26 -30.82
N TYR A 60 -4.84 8.58 -29.68
CA TYR A 60 -3.65 7.83 -29.23
C TYR A 60 -4.00 6.41 -28.83
N ASN A 61 -5.11 6.19 -28.15
CA ASN A 61 -5.57 4.83 -27.82
C ASN A 61 -5.83 3.95 -29.05
N GLU A 62 -6.08 4.54 -30.22
CA GLU A 62 -6.28 3.81 -31.46
C GLU A 62 -4.97 3.38 -32.11
N THR A 63 -3.85 4.00 -31.72
CA THR A 63 -2.52 3.71 -32.25
C THR A 63 -1.89 2.48 -31.56
N TYR A 64 -2.28 2.20 -30.32
CA TYR A 64 -1.68 1.14 -29.53
C TYR A 64 -2.51 -0.15 -29.55
N GLU A 65 -1.82 -1.28 -29.55
CA GLU A 65 -2.41 -2.61 -29.42
C GLU A 65 -1.98 -3.24 -28.10
N THR A 66 -2.85 -3.24 -27.10
CA THR A 66 -2.59 -3.82 -25.78
C THR A 66 -3.64 -4.86 -25.38
N PRO A 67 -3.78 -5.98 -26.14
CA PRO A 67 -4.88 -6.93 -25.97
C PRO A 67 -4.88 -7.62 -24.60
N ASN A 68 -3.71 -7.80 -23.99
CA ASN A 68 -3.61 -8.39 -22.64
C ASN A 68 -4.12 -7.43 -21.56
N MET A 69 -3.89 -6.13 -21.72
CA MET A 69 -4.44 -5.12 -20.80
C MET A 69 -5.96 -5.04 -20.96
N GLU A 70 -6.47 -5.10 -22.18
CA GLU A 70 -7.91 -5.17 -22.43
C GLU A 70 -8.54 -6.41 -21.77
N ARG A 71 -7.88 -7.56 -21.89
CA ARG A 71 -8.34 -8.79 -21.23
C ARG A 71 -8.35 -8.66 -19.71
N LEU A 72 -7.32 -8.02 -19.14
CA LEU A 72 -7.24 -7.77 -17.71
C LEU A 72 -8.35 -6.81 -17.25
N ALA A 73 -8.57 -5.72 -17.97
CA ALA A 73 -9.62 -4.75 -17.67
C ALA A 73 -11.03 -5.37 -17.74
N LYS A 74 -11.29 -6.27 -18.68
CA LYS A 74 -12.57 -7.01 -18.77
C LYS A 74 -12.81 -7.97 -17.61
N LYS A 75 -11.75 -8.45 -16.94
CA LYS A 75 -11.84 -9.41 -15.83
C LYS A 75 -11.70 -8.77 -14.45
N GLY A 76 -11.23 -7.55 -14.41
CA GLY A 76 -10.92 -6.82 -13.19
C GLY A 76 -11.63 -5.48 -13.11
N MET A 77 -10.99 -4.55 -12.44
CA MET A 77 -11.47 -3.17 -12.28
C MET A 77 -10.46 -2.21 -12.91
N MET A 78 -10.94 -1.23 -13.64
CA MET A 78 -10.15 -0.15 -14.21
C MET A 78 -10.41 1.14 -13.46
N PHE A 79 -9.37 1.74 -12.90
CA PHE A 79 -9.44 3.01 -12.22
C PHE A 79 -9.14 4.15 -13.20
N THR A 80 -10.09 5.05 -13.39
CA THR A 80 -9.95 6.19 -14.30
C THR A 80 -9.40 7.45 -13.60
N GLN A 81 -9.31 7.42 -12.28
CA GLN A 81 -8.82 8.52 -11.44
C GLN A 81 -7.71 8.04 -10.49
N ALA A 82 -6.75 7.32 -11.02
CA ALA A 82 -5.54 6.94 -10.29
C ALA A 82 -4.37 7.80 -10.82
N TYR A 83 -3.69 8.49 -9.91
CA TYR A 83 -2.66 9.45 -10.25
C TYR A 83 -1.31 9.04 -9.67
N ALA A 84 -0.29 9.17 -10.47
CA ALA A 84 1.10 9.05 -10.05
C ALA A 84 1.65 10.42 -9.63
N CYS A 85 2.83 10.42 -8.99
CA CYS A 85 3.57 11.65 -8.80
C CYS A 85 4.22 12.10 -10.13
N ASN A 86 4.82 13.28 -10.12
CA ASN A 86 5.42 13.90 -11.29
C ASN A 86 6.64 13.15 -11.86
N ILE A 87 7.26 12.26 -11.07
CA ILE A 87 8.48 11.57 -11.46
C ILE A 87 8.58 10.18 -10.82
N SER A 88 9.39 9.32 -11.42
CA SER A 88 9.58 7.91 -11.05
C SER A 88 9.90 7.70 -9.57
N SER A 89 10.93 8.36 -9.02
CA SER A 89 11.32 8.19 -7.60
C SER A 89 10.21 8.56 -6.64
N ALA A 90 9.53 9.68 -6.88
CA ALA A 90 8.41 10.13 -6.06
C ALA A 90 7.24 9.14 -6.08
N THR A 91 6.86 8.68 -7.28
CA THR A 91 5.81 7.68 -7.46
C THR A 91 6.14 6.37 -6.75
N ARG A 92 7.37 5.89 -6.91
CA ARG A 92 7.81 4.62 -6.31
C ARG A 92 7.91 4.71 -4.80
N CYS A 93 8.38 5.83 -4.27
CA CYS A 93 8.38 6.09 -2.84
C CYS A 93 6.95 6.11 -2.28
N SER A 94 6.02 6.81 -2.93
CA SER A 94 4.61 6.82 -2.55
C SER A 94 3.99 5.41 -2.60
N LEU A 95 4.24 4.67 -3.67
CA LEU A 95 3.71 3.34 -3.87
C LEU A 95 4.18 2.36 -2.78
N ILE A 96 5.50 2.35 -2.51
CA ILE A 96 6.08 1.37 -1.59
C ILE A 96 5.76 1.66 -0.12
N THR A 97 5.59 2.94 0.25
CA THR A 97 5.38 3.36 1.64
C THR A 97 3.95 3.78 1.96
N GLY A 98 3.10 3.97 0.95
CA GLY A 98 1.77 4.54 1.12
C GLY A 98 1.78 6.01 1.54
N ALA A 99 2.93 6.67 1.55
CA ALA A 99 3.06 8.07 1.93
C ALA A 99 2.81 8.98 0.71
N ASN A 100 2.07 10.06 0.93
CA ASN A 100 1.90 11.08 -0.11
C ASN A 100 3.23 11.85 -0.32
N ASN A 101 3.44 12.36 -1.54
CA ASN A 101 4.67 13.09 -1.89
C ASN A 101 4.88 14.38 -1.06
N THR A 102 3.82 15.00 -0.57
CA THR A 102 3.94 16.12 0.37
C THR A 102 4.54 15.71 1.72
N ARG A 103 4.38 14.45 2.09
CA ARG A 103 4.92 13.89 3.34
C ARG A 103 6.37 13.46 3.18
N HIS A 104 6.68 12.67 2.15
CA HIS A 104 8.06 12.20 1.94
C HIS A 104 8.95 13.23 1.25
N ARG A 105 8.38 14.22 0.56
CA ARG A 105 9.05 15.30 -0.16
C ARG A 105 10.14 14.84 -1.14
N VAL A 106 9.97 13.65 -1.69
CA VAL A 106 10.76 13.20 -2.82
C VAL A 106 10.07 13.76 -4.07
N THR A 107 10.68 14.75 -4.68
CA THR A 107 10.09 15.52 -5.79
C THR A 107 10.91 15.45 -7.07
N ASN A 108 12.11 14.86 -7.01
CA ASN A 108 13.00 14.68 -8.13
C ASN A 108 13.70 13.31 -8.05
N TRP A 109 14.55 12.99 -9.00
CA TRP A 109 15.34 11.75 -9.00
C TRP A 109 16.27 11.67 -7.78
N THR A 110 16.33 10.50 -7.18
CA THR A 110 17.16 10.22 -6.01
C THR A 110 18.38 9.38 -6.42
N LEU A 111 19.21 9.90 -7.31
CA LEU A 111 20.30 9.14 -7.92
C LEU A 111 21.52 9.03 -7.00
N GLU A 112 21.83 10.09 -6.29
CA GLU A 112 23.01 10.18 -5.43
C GLU A 112 22.63 10.69 -4.04
N LYS A 113 23.24 10.09 -3.02
CA LYS A 113 23.03 10.47 -1.63
C LYS A 113 23.46 11.91 -1.38
N ASN A 114 22.59 12.70 -0.75
CA ASN A 114 22.85 14.08 -0.38
C ASN A 114 23.23 15.02 -1.55
N LYS A 115 22.84 14.67 -2.74
CA LYS A 115 23.01 15.54 -3.91
C LYS A 115 21.66 15.95 -4.49
N ALA A 116 21.50 17.22 -4.76
CA ALA A 116 20.39 17.73 -5.54
C ALA A 116 20.57 17.31 -7.01
N THR A 117 19.48 16.88 -7.62
CA THR A 117 19.43 16.60 -9.06
C THR A 117 19.00 17.83 -9.86
N ASP A 118 18.60 18.88 -9.18
CA ASP A 118 18.24 20.15 -9.80
C ASP A 118 19.49 20.87 -10.30
N ARG A 119 19.34 21.57 -11.41
CA ARG A 119 20.45 22.38 -11.95
C ARG A 119 20.70 23.59 -11.06
N PRO A 120 21.96 23.94 -10.76
CA PRO A 120 22.27 25.16 -10.08
C PRO A 120 21.65 26.38 -10.78
N SER A 121 21.10 27.28 -9.98
CA SER A 121 20.48 28.51 -10.49
C SER A 121 21.05 29.72 -9.77
N ASN A 122 21.31 30.79 -10.51
CA ASN A 122 21.75 32.05 -9.94
C ASN A 122 20.59 32.91 -9.41
N THR A 123 19.36 32.52 -9.71
CA THR A 123 18.15 33.28 -9.39
C THR A 123 17.21 32.57 -8.42
N ILE A 124 17.40 31.28 -8.21
CA ILE A 124 16.55 30.46 -7.35
C ILE A 124 17.43 29.71 -6.35
N GLN A 125 17.14 29.86 -5.08
CA GLN A 125 17.71 29.03 -4.02
C GLN A 125 16.94 27.73 -3.95
N LEU A 126 17.64 26.61 -4.15
CA LEU A 126 17.05 25.28 -4.01
C LEU A 126 16.86 24.93 -2.54
N PRO A 127 15.75 24.30 -2.16
CA PRO A 127 15.52 23.89 -0.78
C PRO A 127 16.37 22.66 -0.42
N ASP A 128 16.83 22.62 0.83
CA ASP A 128 17.67 21.52 1.35
C ASP A 128 17.00 20.14 1.30
N TRP A 129 15.68 20.10 1.36
CA TRP A 129 14.94 18.84 1.31
C TRP A 129 14.84 18.23 -0.10
N ASN A 130 15.28 18.93 -1.13
CA ASN A 130 15.18 18.46 -2.53
C ASN A 130 16.33 17.50 -2.93
N TYR A 131 17.06 16.96 -1.98
CA TYR A 131 18.11 15.98 -2.27
C TYR A 131 17.54 14.56 -2.43
N ASN A 132 16.90 14.03 -1.39
CA ASN A 132 16.31 12.69 -1.40
C ASN A 132 15.00 12.63 -0.61
N GLY A 133 14.45 13.77 -0.26
CA GLY A 133 13.29 13.85 0.63
C GLY A 133 13.63 14.34 2.02
N VAL A 134 12.71 14.17 2.96
CA VAL A 134 12.85 14.59 4.36
C VAL A 134 12.89 13.37 5.26
N SER A 135 14.00 13.22 5.98
CA SER A 135 14.11 12.18 7.00
C SER A 135 13.35 12.56 8.27
N GLN A 136 12.62 11.59 8.82
CA GLN A 136 12.00 11.67 10.15
C GLN A 136 12.86 11.00 11.23
N VAL A 137 13.97 10.38 10.82
CA VAL A 137 14.91 9.68 11.70
C VAL A 137 16.10 10.56 11.99
N THR A 138 16.40 10.78 13.27
CA THR A 138 17.58 11.55 13.71
C THR A 138 18.86 10.92 13.15
N GLY A 139 19.75 11.75 12.62
CA GLY A 139 21.03 11.31 12.06
C GLY A 139 20.96 10.80 10.61
N THR A 140 19.77 10.68 10.03
CA THR A 140 19.58 10.31 8.62
C THR A 140 19.05 11.54 7.88
N SER A 141 19.88 12.17 7.08
CA SER A 141 19.51 13.41 6.36
C SER A 141 19.14 13.14 4.90
N ASN A 142 18.35 14.03 4.34
CA ASN A 142 17.99 14.07 2.91
C ASN A 142 17.46 12.75 2.34
N THR A 143 16.66 12.03 3.14
CA THR A 143 16.00 10.79 2.73
C THR A 143 14.67 10.66 3.46
N PHE A 144 13.81 9.78 2.99
CA PHE A 144 12.56 9.43 3.66
C PHE A 144 12.65 8.01 4.20
N VAL A 145 12.33 7.85 5.47
CA VAL A 145 12.24 6.54 6.12
C VAL A 145 10.79 6.22 6.38
N GLY A 146 10.33 5.12 5.84
CA GLY A 146 8.95 4.65 6.00
C GLY A 146 8.86 3.13 5.95
N THR A 147 7.86 2.57 6.62
CA THR A 147 7.58 1.14 6.51
C THR A 147 7.02 0.82 5.14
N SER A 148 7.66 -0.10 4.43
CA SER A 148 7.17 -0.53 3.12
C SER A 148 6.04 -1.55 3.25
N PHE A 149 5.11 -1.56 2.30
CA PHE A 149 4.09 -2.62 2.25
C PHE A 149 4.71 -4.00 2.01
N VAL A 150 5.88 -4.06 1.36
CA VAL A 150 6.65 -5.30 1.16
C VAL A 150 7.09 -5.89 2.49
N GLU A 151 7.58 -5.05 3.41
CA GLU A 151 7.93 -5.49 4.75
C GLU A 151 6.70 -5.98 5.52
N LEU A 152 5.58 -5.27 5.43
CA LEU A 152 4.32 -5.70 6.05
C LEU A 152 3.85 -7.06 5.51
N LEU A 153 3.95 -7.27 4.21
CA LEU A 153 3.62 -8.55 3.60
C LEU A 153 4.55 -9.66 4.11
N ARG A 154 5.85 -9.41 4.18
CA ARG A 154 6.84 -10.36 4.70
C ARG A 154 6.55 -10.74 6.15
N GLN A 155 6.26 -9.77 7.01
CA GLN A 155 5.87 -9.99 8.39
C GLN A 155 4.59 -10.83 8.52
N ASN A 156 3.73 -10.79 7.51
CA ASN A 156 2.54 -11.61 7.40
C ASN A 156 2.74 -12.92 6.62
N GLY A 157 3.98 -13.37 6.43
CA GLY A 157 4.32 -14.68 5.88
C GLY A 157 4.27 -14.77 4.36
N TYR A 158 4.28 -13.66 3.64
CA TYR A 158 4.48 -13.66 2.20
C TYR A 158 5.96 -13.78 1.85
N HIS A 159 6.25 -14.55 0.81
CA HIS A 159 7.54 -14.47 0.14
C HIS A 159 7.49 -13.33 -0.87
N THR A 160 8.44 -12.41 -0.80
CA THR A 160 8.44 -11.21 -1.64
C THR A 160 9.61 -11.24 -2.61
N ILE A 161 9.34 -10.91 -3.86
CA ILE A 161 10.33 -10.86 -4.94
C ILE A 161 10.20 -9.53 -5.65
N HIS A 162 11.33 -8.91 -5.96
CA HIS A 162 11.40 -7.73 -6.82
C HIS A 162 12.17 -8.05 -8.09
N CYS A 163 11.64 -7.67 -9.24
CA CYS A 163 12.30 -7.79 -10.53
C CYS A 163 12.22 -6.46 -11.28
N GLY A 164 13.35 -5.98 -11.77
CA GLY A 164 13.43 -4.76 -12.57
C GLY A 164 13.84 -3.51 -11.78
N LYS A 165 13.33 -2.35 -12.20
CA LYS A 165 13.72 -1.05 -11.67
C LYS A 165 13.15 -0.82 -10.26
N ALA A 166 14.02 -0.60 -9.29
CA ALA A 166 13.67 -0.20 -7.92
C ALA A 166 13.48 1.32 -7.80
N HIS A 167 14.53 2.08 -7.94
CA HIS A 167 14.58 3.55 -7.92
C HIS A 167 13.87 4.15 -6.68
N PHE A 168 14.04 3.53 -5.53
CA PHE A 168 13.46 4.01 -4.26
C PHE A 168 14.32 5.06 -3.58
N GLY A 169 15.62 5.05 -3.84
CA GLY A 169 16.61 5.96 -3.29
C GLY A 169 17.99 5.70 -3.86
N SER A 170 18.96 6.47 -3.41
CA SER A 170 20.38 6.23 -3.73
C SER A 170 20.94 5.09 -2.89
N ILE A 171 22.09 4.58 -3.29
CA ILE A 171 22.87 3.60 -2.51
C ILE A 171 23.13 4.16 -1.11
N ASP A 172 23.09 3.32 -0.09
CA ASP A 172 23.31 3.68 1.33
C ASP A 172 22.27 4.63 1.93
N THR A 173 21.07 4.66 1.38
CA THR A 173 19.91 5.29 2.01
C THR A 173 18.93 4.23 2.51
N PRO A 174 18.17 4.53 3.59
CA PRO A 174 17.14 3.63 4.10
C PRO A 174 16.04 3.32 3.09
#